data_29817dc3f1065e46ae614e0a8042cc2b
#
_entry.id   29817dc3f1065e46ae614e0a8042cc2b
#
_cell.length_a   1.000
_cell.length_b   1.000
_cell.length_c   1.000
_cell.angle_alpha   90.00
_cell.angle_beta   90.00
_cell.angle_gamma   90.00
#
_symmetry.space_group_name_H-M   'P 1'
#
loop_
_entity.id
_entity.type
_entity.pdbx_description
1 polymer ?
#
loop_
_entity_poly.entity_id
_entity_poly.type
_entity_poly.pdbx_seq_one_letter_code
_entity_poly.pdbx_strand_id
1 'polypeptide(L)'
;MEKNTTKTEVREKIQELLKTLKAEQEKKPLRLVEQLGYLMYVRLFIESQKRASLQESFPFAGFPMEWTPGDEEVEDGQRIWQLQYQVQYCSSMVEPGHFMETAKLEENGLWMRELCKLIDWTADHCDWEEGMPHLFGAMLEEMLRQMYAWGTTGLFLMPENLTEALIRLADGRKIEKVWNPATRTGGFLAAAHRQYPQWQLYGCEEEKNQWQIARMLQFYHGGGMEGIRRDDPLETDRIDKTGERTPEGEVPTYEEYDLIVTNPPVGELPIEDQERYWISTRKAQLQYMQMLMNHVKKQGMVIAVVNEGTLFMYDAEQKVRQYLLNDYQIQGVISLPAGAFLPYTGSKASVLIFTREEEIDREQPVWFYEIQNLGYSLDRRQERTGVDDIPAMLASWENRKELADQWKHQLEEAAAQNQWENPVPAHWEEKSCWFASLNTIAKNDNNLSAGRYKPWKEQETVVTESPAQLLKELADLETDTMKKVQELMEMARDYE
;
A
#
# COMPACT_ATOMS: atom_id res chain seq x y z
N MET A 1 -25.96 -12.90 23.89
CA MET A 1 -24.59 -13.20 23.45
C MET A 1 -24.21 -12.06 22.52
N GLU A 2 -23.24 -11.24 22.88
CA GLU A 2 -22.75 -10.19 22.01
C GLU A 2 -22.14 -10.81 20.75
N LYS A 3 -22.73 -10.47 19.61
CA LYS A 3 -22.28 -10.93 18.28
C LYS A 3 -21.11 -10.04 17.82
N ASN A 4 -19.95 -10.20 18.42
CA ASN A 4 -18.74 -9.47 18.03
C ASN A 4 -17.74 -10.44 17.36
N THR A 5 -17.92 -10.66 16.07
CA THR A 5 -16.95 -11.40 15.26
C THR A 5 -15.63 -10.65 15.22
N THR A 6 -14.56 -11.30 15.61
CA THR A 6 -13.20 -10.73 15.59
C THR A 6 -12.56 -10.83 14.21
N LYS A 7 -11.61 -9.93 13.91
CA LYS A 7 -10.79 -10.02 12.68
C LYS A 7 -10.10 -11.40 12.56
N THR A 8 -9.81 -12.06 13.69
CA THR A 8 -9.17 -13.40 13.72
C THR A 8 -10.11 -14.48 13.20
N GLU A 9 -11.39 -14.47 13.62
CA GLU A 9 -12.39 -15.45 13.14
C GLU A 9 -12.68 -15.28 11.64
N VAL A 10 -12.76 -14.04 11.15
CA VAL A 10 -12.87 -13.74 9.71
C VAL A 10 -11.68 -14.32 8.95
N ARG A 11 -10.47 -14.16 9.46
CA ARG A 11 -9.24 -14.71 8.88
C ARG A 11 -9.29 -16.23 8.78
N GLU A 12 -9.69 -16.91 9.83
CA GLU A 12 -9.81 -18.39 9.86
C GLU A 12 -10.83 -18.88 8.83
N LYS A 13 -11.98 -18.20 8.72
CA LYS A 13 -13.01 -18.54 7.75
C LYS A 13 -12.57 -18.32 6.30
N ILE A 14 -11.86 -17.25 6.02
CA ILE A 14 -11.29 -17.00 4.69
C ILE A 14 -10.22 -18.07 4.37
N GLN A 15 -9.39 -18.46 5.32
CA GLN A 15 -8.42 -19.53 5.11
C GLN A 15 -9.07 -20.88 4.80
N GLU A 16 -10.18 -21.20 5.47
CA GLU A 16 -10.98 -22.40 5.20
C GLU A 16 -11.56 -22.37 3.78
N LEU A 17 -12.20 -21.26 3.40
CA LEU A 17 -12.69 -21.02 2.05
C LEU A 17 -11.59 -21.24 1.00
N LEU A 18 -10.47 -20.60 1.18
CA LEU A 18 -9.38 -20.64 0.21
C LEU A 18 -8.74 -22.02 0.09
N LYS A 19 -8.71 -22.83 1.16
CA LYS A 19 -8.29 -24.23 1.09
C LYS A 19 -9.22 -25.05 0.20
N THR A 20 -10.53 -24.81 0.30
CA THR A 20 -11.55 -25.49 -0.53
C THR A 20 -11.42 -25.12 -2.00
N LEU A 21 -11.08 -23.85 -2.30
CA LEU A 21 -11.00 -23.33 -3.67
C LEU A 21 -9.63 -23.46 -4.35
N LYS A 22 -8.61 -24.01 -3.66
CA LYS A 22 -7.19 -23.94 -4.06
C LYS A 22 -6.88 -24.40 -5.49
N ALA A 23 -7.57 -25.42 -5.98
CA ALA A 23 -7.31 -25.98 -7.32
C ALA A 23 -7.73 -25.05 -8.49
N GLU A 24 -8.66 -24.12 -8.25
CA GLU A 24 -9.22 -23.24 -9.29
C GLU A 24 -8.73 -21.79 -9.23
N GLN A 25 -8.06 -21.42 -8.13
CA GLN A 25 -7.67 -20.04 -7.81
C GLN A 25 -6.48 -19.52 -8.63
N GLU A 26 -5.62 -20.40 -9.11
CA GLU A 26 -4.35 -20.03 -9.75
C GLU A 26 -4.54 -19.19 -11.04
N LYS A 27 -5.72 -19.24 -11.66
CA LYS A 27 -5.96 -18.58 -12.94
C LYS A 27 -6.40 -17.13 -12.87
N LYS A 28 -7.19 -16.73 -11.85
CA LYS A 28 -7.77 -15.38 -11.77
C LYS A 28 -8.07 -14.94 -10.31
N PRO A 29 -7.09 -14.79 -9.45
CA PRO A 29 -7.32 -14.55 -8.01
C PRO A 29 -8.09 -13.26 -7.70
N LEU A 30 -7.81 -12.15 -8.39
CA LEU A 30 -8.52 -10.88 -8.15
C LEU A 30 -10.00 -10.96 -8.54
N ARG A 31 -10.36 -11.83 -9.49
CA ARG A 31 -11.78 -12.05 -9.82
C ARG A 31 -12.57 -12.66 -8.66
N LEU A 32 -11.95 -13.52 -7.85
CA LEU A 32 -12.61 -14.06 -6.66
C LEU A 32 -12.92 -12.95 -5.63
N VAL A 33 -12.00 -12.01 -5.45
CA VAL A 33 -12.22 -10.83 -4.58
C VAL A 33 -13.37 -9.95 -5.11
N GLU A 34 -13.40 -9.69 -6.41
CA GLU A 34 -14.50 -8.96 -7.04
C GLU A 34 -15.84 -9.69 -6.83
N GLN A 35 -15.89 -11.00 -7.05
CA GLN A 35 -17.11 -11.78 -6.87
C GLN A 35 -17.62 -11.67 -5.43
N LEU A 36 -16.72 -11.82 -4.45
CA LEU A 36 -17.07 -11.61 -3.05
C LEU A 36 -17.66 -10.20 -2.83
N GLY A 37 -17.02 -9.16 -3.37
CA GLY A 37 -17.48 -7.79 -3.26
C GLY A 37 -18.90 -7.59 -3.83
N TYR A 38 -19.19 -8.13 -5.02
CA TYR A 38 -20.53 -8.03 -5.62
C TYR A 38 -21.58 -8.75 -4.78
N LEU A 39 -21.30 -9.95 -4.32
CA LEU A 39 -22.23 -10.74 -3.53
C LEU A 39 -22.50 -10.10 -2.15
N MET A 40 -21.49 -9.56 -1.51
CA MET A 40 -21.66 -8.79 -0.27
C MET A 40 -22.58 -7.57 -0.47
N TYR A 41 -22.43 -6.86 -1.60
CA TYR A 41 -23.34 -5.73 -1.91
C TYR A 41 -24.76 -6.19 -2.08
N VAL A 42 -24.98 -7.26 -2.85
CA VAL A 42 -26.33 -7.84 -3.01
C VAL A 42 -26.94 -8.19 -1.66
N ARG A 43 -26.16 -8.81 -0.77
CA ARG A 43 -26.61 -9.17 0.56
C ARG A 43 -26.99 -7.94 1.40
N LEU A 44 -26.17 -6.89 1.40
CA LEU A 44 -26.48 -5.62 2.06
C LEU A 44 -27.76 -4.99 1.49
N PHE A 45 -27.88 -4.96 0.17
CA PHE A 45 -29.06 -4.41 -0.51
C PHE A 45 -30.34 -5.13 -0.11
N ILE A 46 -30.35 -6.46 -0.15
CA ILE A 46 -31.51 -7.29 0.23
C ILE A 46 -31.92 -7.01 1.68
N GLU A 47 -30.95 -6.97 2.61
CA GLU A 47 -31.26 -6.70 4.02
C GLU A 47 -31.76 -5.28 4.26
N SER A 48 -31.21 -4.29 3.56
CA SER A 48 -31.69 -2.90 3.65
C SER A 48 -33.15 -2.78 3.18
N GLN A 49 -33.52 -3.48 2.09
CA GLN A 49 -34.88 -3.49 1.57
C GLN A 49 -35.87 -4.21 2.51
N LYS A 50 -35.48 -5.32 3.12
CA LYS A 50 -36.30 -6.01 4.13
C LYS A 50 -36.62 -5.10 5.31
N ARG A 51 -35.64 -4.33 5.79
CA ARG A 51 -35.83 -3.39 6.91
C ARG A 51 -36.71 -2.20 6.52
N ALA A 52 -36.51 -1.64 5.33
CA ALA A 52 -37.35 -0.56 4.81
C ALA A 52 -38.80 -1.01 4.65
N SER A 53 -39.05 -2.25 4.18
CA SER A 53 -40.41 -2.80 3.99
C SER A 53 -41.16 -3.06 5.30
N LEU A 54 -40.42 -3.20 6.43
CA LEU A 54 -41.02 -3.29 7.76
C LEU A 54 -41.47 -1.93 8.30
N GLN A 55 -41.00 -0.83 7.75
CA GLN A 55 -41.33 0.53 8.18
C GLN A 55 -42.35 1.26 7.30
N GLU A 56 -42.40 0.91 6.00
CA GLU A 56 -43.39 1.52 5.05
C GLU A 56 -43.79 0.51 3.99
N SER A 57 -45.06 0.64 3.48
CA SER A 57 -45.59 -0.16 2.36
C SER A 57 -44.86 0.22 1.05
N PHE A 58 -43.77 -0.45 0.74
CA PHE A 58 -43.01 -0.26 -0.49
C PHE A 58 -43.65 -0.98 -1.69
N PRO A 59 -43.73 -0.34 -2.89
CA PRO A 59 -44.49 -0.85 -4.06
C PRO A 59 -43.78 -1.95 -4.85
N PHE A 60 -42.73 -2.60 -4.34
CA PHE A 60 -42.02 -3.68 -5.04
C PHE A 60 -42.52 -5.09 -4.68
N ALA A 61 -43.86 -5.25 -4.65
CA ALA A 61 -44.49 -6.55 -4.55
C ALA A 61 -44.25 -7.36 -5.84
N GLY A 62 -43.34 -8.32 -5.79
CA GLY A 62 -43.15 -9.27 -6.90
C GLY A 62 -41.70 -9.70 -7.15
N PHE A 63 -40.72 -9.16 -6.41
CA PHE A 63 -39.31 -9.54 -6.53
C PHE A 63 -38.98 -10.59 -5.45
N PRO A 64 -38.45 -11.77 -5.79
CA PRO A 64 -37.94 -12.70 -4.79
C PRO A 64 -36.64 -12.17 -4.25
N MET A 65 -36.73 -11.24 -3.30
CA MET A 65 -35.58 -10.65 -2.57
C MET A 65 -35.18 -11.56 -1.42
N GLU A 66 -35.28 -12.86 -1.61
CA GLU A 66 -34.78 -13.82 -0.64
C GLU A 66 -33.35 -14.18 -0.98
N TRP A 67 -32.49 -13.96 -0.01
CA TRP A 67 -31.13 -14.45 -0.05
C TRP A 67 -31.14 -15.90 0.46
N THR A 68 -31.12 -16.85 -0.46
CA THR A 68 -31.06 -18.28 -0.16
C THR A 68 -29.84 -19.00 -0.76
N PRO A 69 -28.84 -18.29 -1.32
CA PRO A 69 -27.79 -18.97 -2.09
C PRO A 69 -26.80 -19.79 -1.25
N GLY A 70 -26.78 -19.60 0.07
CA GLY A 70 -25.96 -20.42 1.00
C GLY A 70 -26.60 -21.78 1.32
N ASP A 71 -27.88 -21.97 0.99
CA ASP A 71 -28.60 -23.21 1.23
C ASP A 71 -28.00 -24.38 0.42
N GLU A 72 -27.65 -25.48 1.11
CA GLU A 72 -27.03 -26.66 0.49
C GLU A 72 -27.98 -27.43 -0.41
N GLU A 73 -29.30 -27.27 -0.23
CA GLU A 73 -30.33 -27.91 -1.06
C GLU A 73 -30.49 -27.26 -2.43
N VAL A 74 -29.96 -26.05 -2.64
CA VAL A 74 -30.04 -25.33 -3.92
C VAL A 74 -28.99 -25.83 -4.89
N GLU A 75 -29.39 -26.32 -6.06
CA GLU A 75 -28.46 -26.72 -7.13
C GLU A 75 -27.61 -25.55 -7.63
N ASP A 76 -26.36 -25.79 -7.97
CA ASP A 76 -25.40 -24.76 -8.40
C ASP A 76 -25.90 -23.94 -9.60
N GLY A 77 -26.57 -24.56 -10.56
CA GLY A 77 -27.15 -23.86 -11.72
C GLY A 77 -28.26 -22.88 -11.33
N GLN A 78 -29.15 -23.27 -10.42
CA GLN A 78 -30.19 -22.40 -9.90
C GLN A 78 -29.62 -21.27 -9.08
N ARG A 79 -28.61 -21.54 -8.24
CA ARG A 79 -27.87 -20.53 -7.46
C ARG A 79 -27.22 -19.48 -8.35
N ILE A 80 -26.49 -19.91 -9.38
CA ILE A 80 -25.84 -18.98 -10.32
C ILE A 80 -26.88 -18.11 -11.00
N TRP A 81 -27.97 -18.68 -11.50
CA TRP A 81 -29.05 -17.92 -12.16
C TRP A 81 -29.66 -16.88 -11.22
N GLN A 82 -29.98 -17.26 -9.99
CA GLN A 82 -30.55 -16.38 -8.98
C GLN A 82 -29.60 -15.22 -8.63
N LEU A 83 -28.33 -15.51 -8.38
CA LEU A 83 -27.32 -14.50 -8.07
C LEU A 83 -27.04 -13.57 -9.24
N GLN A 84 -26.95 -14.06 -10.45
CA GLN A 84 -26.80 -13.22 -11.64
C GLN A 84 -27.98 -12.25 -11.80
N TYR A 85 -29.20 -12.72 -11.57
CA TYR A 85 -30.38 -11.88 -11.61
C TYR A 85 -30.33 -10.79 -10.52
N GLN A 86 -29.98 -11.15 -9.29
CA GLN A 86 -29.85 -10.21 -8.18
C GLN A 86 -28.74 -9.16 -8.43
N VAL A 87 -27.58 -9.60 -8.93
CA VAL A 87 -26.48 -8.69 -9.30
C VAL A 87 -26.90 -7.75 -10.42
N GLN A 88 -27.57 -8.24 -11.46
CA GLN A 88 -28.07 -7.42 -12.56
C GLN A 88 -29.10 -6.39 -12.08
N TYR A 89 -30.01 -6.79 -11.18
CA TYR A 89 -30.96 -5.88 -10.58
C TYR A 89 -30.26 -4.78 -9.76
N CYS A 90 -29.37 -5.14 -8.84
CA CYS A 90 -28.59 -4.17 -8.07
C CYS A 90 -27.80 -3.23 -8.98
N SER A 91 -27.20 -3.76 -10.05
CA SER A 91 -26.48 -2.97 -11.06
C SER A 91 -27.36 -1.94 -11.76
N SER A 92 -28.63 -2.26 -12.01
CA SER A 92 -29.57 -1.34 -12.65
C SER A 92 -30.13 -0.25 -11.72
N MET A 93 -29.94 -0.42 -10.41
CA MET A 93 -30.48 0.49 -9.38
C MET A 93 -29.41 1.45 -8.81
N VAL A 94 -28.16 1.27 -9.16
CA VAL A 94 -27.08 2.14 -8.69
C VAL A 94 -26.87 3.33 -9.64
N GLU A 95 -26.28 4.39 -9.10
CA GLU A 95 -25.92 5.57 -9.89
C GLU A 95 -24.78 5.26 -10.87
N PRO A 96 -24.69 5.98 -12.00
CA PRO A 96 -23.58 5.88 -12.93
C PRO A 96 -22.23 6.05 -12.20
N GLY A 97 -21.28 5.19 -12.55
CA GLY A 97 -19.97 5.19 -11.90
C GLY A 97 -19.89 4.39 -10.60
N HIS A 98 -20.96 3.80 -10.11
CA HIS A 98 -20.88 2.87 -8.98
C HIS A 98 -20.17 1.56 -9.36
N PHE A 99 -19.45 0.91 -8.42
CA PHE A 99 -18.70 -0.32 -8.72
C PHE A 99 -19.62 -1.48 -9.18
N MET A 100 -20.89 -1.45 -8.81
CA MET A 100 -21.87 -2.42 -9.26
C MET A 100 -22.35 -2.20 -10.70
N GLU A 101 -22.16 -1.03 -11.30
CA GLU A 101 -22.66 -0.69 -12.65
C GLU A 101 -22.20 -1.70 -13.72
N THR A 102 -20.98 -2.21 -13.58
CA THR A 102 -20.39 -3.21 -14.49
C THR A 102 -20.21 -4.58 -13.86
N ALA A 103 -20.93 -4.85 -12.78
CA ALA A 103 -20.82 -6.11 -12.05
C ALA A 103 -21.26 -7.30 -12.92
N LYS A 104 -20.41 -8.34 -12.95
CA LYS A 104 -20.67 -9.57 -13.68
C LYS A 104 -20.14 -10.76 -12.89
N LEU A 105 -20.99 -11.74 -12.64
CA LEU A 105 -20.58 -12.98 -11.98
C LEU A 105 -19.92 -13.96 -12.95
N GLU A 106 -18.98 -14.74 -12.41
CA GLU A 106 -18.42 -15.90 -13.07
C GLU A 106 -19.38 -17.10 -12.94
N GLU A 107 -19.44 -17.92 -13.98
CA GLU A 107 -20.30 -19.11 -13.99
C GLU A 107 -19.58 -20.30 -13.33
N ASN A 108 -19.19 -20.12 -12.06
CA ASN A 108 -18.52 -21.16 -11.25
C ASN A 108 -19.35 -21.46 -10.01
N GLY A 109 -20.07 -22.59 -10.05
CA GLY A 109 -20.96 -22.99 -8.97
C GLY A 109 -20.27 -23.19 -7.63
N LEU A 110 -19.06 -23.78 -7.64
CA LEU A 110 -18.26 -23.94 -6.43
C LEU A 110 -17.90 -22.60 -5.79
N TRP A 111 -17.43 -21.63 -6.59
CA TRP A 111 -17.12 -20.30 -6.09
C TRP A 111 -18.35 -19.64 -5.48
N MET A 112 -19.47 -19.64 -6.22
CA MET A 112 -20.70 -18.98 -5.75
C MET A 112 -21.20 -19.59 -4.44
N ARG A 113 -21.20 -20.91 -4.34
CA ARG A 113 -21.61 -21.61 -3.12
C ARG A 113 -20.74 -21.27 -1.93
N GLU A 114 -19.42 -21.35 -2.09
CA GLU A 114 -18.50 -21.14 -0.98
C GLU A 114 -18.41 -19.66 -0.55
N LEU A 115 -18.50 -18.73 -1.50
CA LEU A 115 -18.60 -17.30 -1.18
C LEU A 115 -19.89 -16.96 -0.44
N CYS A 116 -21.03 -17.56 -0.86
CA CYS A 116 -22.30 -17.36 -0.15
C CYS A 116 -22.26 -17.92 1.27
N LYS A 117 -21.67 -19.09 1.49
CA LYS A 117 -21.49 -19.65 2.84
C LYS A 117 -20.67 -18.70 3.75
N LEU A 118 -19.61 -18.09 3.21
CA LEU A 118 -18.83 -17.12 3.96
C LEU A 118 -19.65 -15.88 4.32
N ILE A 119 -20.46 -15.37 3.38
CA ILE A 119 -21.32 -14.22 3.61
C ILE A 119 -22.40 -14.53 4.63
N ASP A 120 -23.05 -15.71 4.55
CA ASP A 120 -24.07 -16.14 5.49
C ASP A 120 -23.49 -16.31 6.90
N TRP A 121 -22.34 -16.99 7.01
CA TRP A 121 -21.65 -17.12 8.28
C TRP A 121 -21.36 -15.75 8.91
N THR A 122 -20.88 -14.78 8.08
CA THR A 122 -20.61 -13.42 8.55
C THR A 122 -21.87 -12.74 9.03
N ALA A 123 -22.96 -12.87 8.26
CA ALA A 123 -24.26 -12.29 8.58
C ALA A 123 -24.84 -12.82 9.90
N ASP A 124 -24.63 -14.09 10.19
CA ASP A 124 -25.14 -14.73 11.43
C ASP A 124 -24.35 -14.32 12.68
N HIS A 125 -23.11 -13.88 12.52
CA HIS A 125 -22.17 -13.58 13.61
C HIS A 125 -21.91 -12.08 13.79
N CYS A 126 -22.56 -11.21 13.04
CA CYS A 126 -22.38 -9.76 13.10
C CYS A 126 -23.69 -9.00 13.40
N ASP A 127 -23.55 -7.85 14.02
CA ASP A 127 -24.65 -6.89 14.11
C ASP A 127 -24.77 -6.11 12.79
N TRP A 128 -25.96 -6.18 12.18
CA TRP A 128 -26.25 -5.55 10.89
C TRP A 128 -26.29 -4.02 10.95
N GLU A 129 -26.58 -3.44 12.11
CA GLU A 129 -26.87 -2.00 12.18
C GLU A 129 -25.62 -1.14 12.17
N GLU A 130 -24.57 -1.57 12.84
CA GLU A 130 -23.35 -0.73 12.99
C GLU A 130 -22.09 -1.34 12.39
N GLY A 131 -22.05 -2.66 12.17
CA GLY A 131 -20.79 -3.35 11.92
C GLY A 131 -20.61 -3.98 10.54
N MET A 132 -21.69 -4.30 9.83
CA MET A 132 -21.63 -5.18 8.66
C MET A 132 -20.80 -4.61 7.49
N PRO A 133 -20.96 -3.36 7.04
CA PRO A 133 -20.14 -2.84 5.94
C PRO A 133 -18.66 -2.88 6.28
N HIS A 134 -18.26 -2.45 7.49
CA HIS A 134 -16.87 -2.47 7.93
C HIS A 134 -16.31 -3.90 8.00
N LEU A 135 -17.13 -4.86 8.40
CA LEU A 135 -16.70 -6.27 8.42
C LEU A 135 -16.50 -6.81 7.01
N PHE A 136 -17.33 -6.41 6.04
CA PHE A 136 -17.16 -6.73 4.64
C PHE A 136 -15.88 -6.10 4.05
N GLY A 137 -15.56 -4.87 4.43
CA GLY A 137 -14.27 -4.25 4.11
C GLY A 137 -13.09 -5.08 4.65
N ALA A 138 -13.14 -5.47 5.91
CA ALA A 138 -12.13 -6.33 6.53
C ALA A 138 -12.03 -7.72 5.86
N MET A 139 -13.14 -8.29 5.40
CA MET A 139 -13.14 -9.54 4.62
C MET A 139 -12.42 -9.40 3.29
N LEU A 140 -12.65 -8.30 2.55
CA LEU A 140 -11.93 -8.05 1.30
C LEU A 140 -10.43 -7.86 1.54
N GLU A 141 -10.05 -7.09 2.55
CA GLU A 141 -8.64 -6.90 2.92
C GLU A 141 -7.96 -8.21 3.28
N GLU A 142 -8.62 -9.05 4.07
CA GLU A 142 -8.07 -10.35 4.45
C GLU A 142 -7.98 -11.30 3.26
N MET A 143 -8.98 -11.32 2.38
CA MET A 143 -8.92 -12.11 1.14
C MET A 143 -7.74 -11.69 0.27
N LEU A 144 -7.55 -10.39 0.06
CA LEU A 144 -6.41 -9.84 -0.68
C LEU A 144 -5.09 -10.25 -0.05
N ARG A 145 -4.98 -10.16 1.28
CA ARG A 145 -3.77 -10.51 2.03
C ARG A 145 -3.42 -11.99 1.87
N GLN A 146 -4.40 -12.89 1.97
CA GLN A 146 -4.18 -14.32 1.78
C GLN A 146 -3.74 -14.63 0.35
N MET A 147 -4.34 -13.98 -0.65
CA MET A 147 -3.95 -14.14 -2.06
C MET A 147 -2.56 -13.59 -2.33
N TYR A 148 -2.20 -12.48 -1.71
CA TYR A 148 -0.85 -11.93 -1.80
C TYR A 148 0.22 -12.92 -1.30
N ALA A 149 -0.04 -13.58 -0.18
CA ALA A 149 0.86 -14.57 0.38
C ALA A 149 1.16 -15.76 -0.57
N TRP A 150 0.29 -16.03 -1.55
CA TRP A 150 0.54 -17.07 -2.55
C TRP A 150 1.55 -16.67 -3.61
N GLY A 151 1.81 -15.38 -3.81
CA GLY A 151 2.83 -14.86 -4.73
C GLY A 151 2.53 -15.03 -6.23
N THR A 152 1.33 -15.48 -6.59
CA THR A 152 0.93 -15.78 -7.98
C THR A 152 0.21 -14.63 -8.68
N THR A 153 -0.12 -13.58 -7.94
CA THR A 153 -1.07 -12.54 -8.41
C THR A 153 -0.44 -11.35 -9.10
N GLY A 154 0.89 -11.18 -9.01
CA GLY A 154 1.52 -9.90 -9.39
C GLY A 154 1.03 -8.70 -8.56
N LEU A 155 0.19 -8.96 -7.57
CA LEU A 155 -0.40 -7.97 -6.68
C LEU A 155 0.66 -7.45 -5.71
N PHE A 156 0.70 -6.14 -5.51
CA PHE A 156 1.47 -5.52 -4.45
C PHE A 156 0.55 -5.06 -3.32
N LEU A 157 0.82 -5.54 -2.11
CA LEU A 157 0.16 -5.06 -0.90
C LEU A 157 1.19 -4.53 0.09
N MET A 158 0.89 -3.39 0.67
CA MET A 158 1.62 -2.87 1.82
C MET A 158 1.19 -3.61 3.10
N PRO A 159 2.09 -3.90 4.04
CA PRO A 159 1.70 -4.35 5.37
C PRO A 159 0.73 -3.35 6.03
N GLU A 160 -0.36 -3.86 6.61
CA GLU A 160 -1.45 -3.03 7.16
C GLU A 160 -0.94 -2.03 8.20
N ASN A 161 -0.15 -2.50 9.18
CA ASN A 161 0.39 -1.65 10.24
C ASN A 161 1.33 -0.57 9.71
N LEU A 162 2.15 -0.88 8.69
CA LEU A 162 2.99 0.12 8.03
C LEU A 162 2.12 1.15 7.29
N THR A 163 1.11 0.69 6.55
CA THR A 163 0.18 1.58 5.85
C THR A 163 -0.50 2.56 6.80
N GLU A 164 -1.02 2.06 7.92
CA GLU A 164 -1.66 2.87 8.95
C GLU A 164 -0.68 3.85 9.62
N ALA A 165 0.53 3.41 9.87
CA ALA A 165 1.58 4.26 10.43
C ALA A 165 1.99 5.40 9.50
N LEU A 166 2.12 5.13 8.20
CA LEU A 166 2.48 6.15 7.21
C LEU A 166 1.42 7.25 7.11
N ILE A 167 0.15 6.91 7.24
CA ILE A 167 -0.94 7.91 7.31
C ILE A 167 -0.79 8.77 8.57
N ARG A 168 -0.46 8.18 9.72
CA ARG A 168 -0.27 8.89 11.00
C ARG A 168 0.94 9.83 11.03
N LEU A 169 1.90 9.68 10.12
CA LEU A 169 3.00 10.67 9.99
C LEU A 169 2.49 12.08 9.66
N ALA A 170 1.26 12.19 9.17
CA ALA A 170 0.61 13.46 8.87
C ALA A 170 -0.20 14.03 10.04
N ASP A 171 -0.21 13.37 11.22
CA ASP A 171 -0.92 13.85 12.41
C ASP A 171 -0.53 15.28 12.80
N GLY A 172 -1.51 16.04 13.24
CA GLY A 172 -1.33 17.45 13.62
C GLY A 172 -1.27 18.44 12.45
N ARG A 173 -1.33 17.96 11.20
CA ARG A 173 -1.43 18.82 10.01
C ARG A 173 -2.90 19.10 9.64
N LYS A 174 -3.15 20.26 9.03
CA LYS A 174 -4.45 20.58 8.47
C LYS A 174 -4.55 19.94 7.07
N ILE A 175 -5.28 18.83 6.98
CA ILE A 175 -5.45 18.06 5.73
C ILE A 175 -6.93 18.03 5.37
N GLU A 176 -7.22 18.37 4.13
CA GLU A 176 -8.54 18.28 3.52
C GLU A 176 -8.53 17.26 2.37
N LYS A 177 -7.57 17.41 1.43
CA LYS A 177 -7.45 16.57 0.24
C LYS A 177 -6.24 15.65 0.32
N VAL A 178 -6.47 14.36 0.15
CA VAL A 178 -5.45 13.31 0.12
C VAL A 178 -5.42 12.65 -1.25
N TRP A 179 -4.25 12.43 -1.81
CA TRP A 179 -4.09 11.76 -3.09
C TRP A 179 -3.16 10.55 -3.02
N ASN A 180 -3.58 9.48 -3.67
CA ASN A 180 -2.74 8.32 -3.96
C ASN A 180 -2.73 8.06 -5.48
N PRO A 181 -1.72 8.52 -6.22
CA PRO A 181 -1.66 8.34 -7.67
C PRO A 181 -1.37 6.89 -8.12
N ALA A 182 -0.98 6.00 -7.21
CA ALA A 182 -0.79 4.58 -7.49
C ALA A 182 -1.66 3.77 -6.51
N THR A 183 -2.97 3.87 -6.69
CA THR A 183 -3.97 3.41 -5.71
C THR A 183 -3.95 1.91 -5.50
N ARG A 184 -3.63 1.12 -6.53
CA ARG A 184 -3.67 -0.33 -6.50
C ARG A 184 -5.05 -0.82 -6.02
N THR A 185 -5.08 -1.71 -5.05
CA THR A 185 -6.33 -2.20 -4.44
C THR A 185 -6.91 -1.27 -3.37
N GLY A 186 -6.36 -0.06 -3.18
CA GLY A 186 -6.96 0.96 -2.32
C GLY A 186 -6.50 0.98 -0.86
N GLY A 187 -5.47 0.21 -0.48
CA GLY A 187 -5.05 0.05 0.92
C GLY A 187 -4.75 1.36 1.66
N PHE A 188 -4.01 2.30 1.05
CA PHE A 188 -3.75 3.61 1.65
C PHE A 188 -5.02 4.45 1.85
N LEU A 189 -5.90 4.47 0.85
CA LEU A 189 -7.13 5.27 0.93
C LEU A 189 -8.10 4.68 1.97
N ALA A 190 -8.21 3.36 2.03
CA ALA A 190 -9.01 2.68 3.06
C ALA A 190 -8.46 2.95 4.48
N ALA A 191 -7.15 2.88 4.67
CA ALA A 191 -6.51 3.21 5.94
C ALA A 191 -6.69 4.69 6.31
N ALA A 192 -6.58 5.60 5.36
CA ALA A 192 -6.82 7.02 5.55
C ALA A 192 -8.27 7.29 5.98
N HIS A 193 -9.24 6.66 5.31
CA HIS A 193 -10.65 6.84 5.68
C HIS A 193 -10.97 6.30 7.07
N ARG A 194 -10.44 5.12 7.44
CA ARG A 194 -10.65 4.55 8.79
C ARG A 194 -10.14 5.46 9.91
N GLN A 195 -9.02 6.16 9.68
CA GLN A 195 -8.40 7.03 10.69
C GLN A 195 -8.97 8.45 10.67
N TYR A 196 -9.28 8.96 9.48
CA TYR A 196 -9.73 10.34 9.24
C TYR A 196 -10.89 10.40 8.25
N PRO A 197 -12.12 10.02 8.67
CA PRO A 197 -13.29 9.95 7.79
C PRO A 197 -13.66 11.27 7.12
N GLN A 198 -13.18 12.41 7.67
CA GLN A 198 -13.43 13.75 7.17
C GLN A 198 -12.56 14.13 5.98
N TRP A 199 -11.50 13.36 5.64
CA TRP A 199 -10.64 13.68 4.53
C TRP A 199 -11.29 13.33 3.19
N GLN A 200 -11.09 14.19 2.21
CA GLN A 200 -11.48 13.92 0.83
C GLN A 200 -10.38 13.10 0.15
N LEU A 201 -10.73 11.91 -0.29
CA LEU A 201 -9.77 10.93 -0.80
C LEU A 201 -9.84 10.84 -2.32
N TYR A 202 -8.69 10.95 -2.96
CA TYR A 202 -8.51 10.87 -4.40
C TYR A 202 -7.49 9.78 -4.75
N GLY A 203 -7.72 9.11 -5.89
CA GLY A 203 -6.82 8.06 -6.35
C GLY A 203 -6.88 7.84 -7.84
N CYS A 204 -5.82 7.25 -8.38
CA CYS A 204 -5.77 6.78 -9.77
C CYS A 204 -5.26 5.33 -9.80
N GLU A 205 -5.89 4.50 -10.61
CA GLU A 205 -5.47 3.13 -10.88
C GLU A 205 -5.87 2.74 -12.29
N GLU A 206 -4.91 2.33 -13.09
CA GLU A 206 -5.10 1.98 -14.51
C GLU A 206 -5.73 0.58 -14.67
N GLU A 207 -5.27 -0.37 -13.85
CA GLU A 207 -5.68 -1.77 -13.93
C GLU A 207 -7.11 -1.92 -13.41
N LYS A 208 -8.01 -2.40 -14.29
CA LYS A 208 -9.46 -2.43 -14.05
C LYS A 208 -9.83 -3.17 -12.77
N ASN A 209 -9.27 -4.34 -12.52
CA ASN A 209 -9.68 -5.16 -11.39
C ASN A 209 -9.20 -4.55 -10.07
N GLN A 210 -7.97 -3.98 -10.03
CA GLN A 210 -7.47 -3.27 -8.86
C GLN A 210 -8.28 -2.01 -8.57
N TRP A 211 -8.58 -1.22 -9.60
CA TRP A 211 -9.45 -0.04 -9.50
C TRP A 211 -10.84 -0.40 -8.94
N GLN A 212 -11.43 -1.49 -9.43
CA GLN A 212 -12.74 -1.96 -8.96
C GLN A 212 -12.69 -2.36 -7.48
N ILE A 213 -11.67 -3.10 -7.08
CA ILE A 213 -11.46 -3.51 -5.69
C ILE A 213 -11.20 -2.30 -4.78
N ALA A 214 -10.42 -1.31 -5.24
CA ALA A 214 -10.18 -0.09 -4.47
C ALA A 214 -11.49 0.66 -4.17
N ARG A 215 -12.40 0.74 -5.13
CA ARG A 215 -13.72 1.34 -4.94
C ARG A 215 -14.62 0.54 -4.01
N MET A 216 -14.58 -0.80 -4.11
CA MET A 216 -15.28 -1.68 -3.17
C MET A 216 -14.80 -1.48 -1.74
N LEU A 217 -13.46 -1.46 -1.53
CA LEU A 217 -12.88 -1.22 -0.21
C LEU A 217 -13.30 0.13 0.36
N GLN A 218 -13.23 1.17 -0.46
CA GLN A 218 -13.65 2.52 -0.03
C GLN A 218 -15.12 2.54 0.38
N PHE A 219 -16.00 1.92 -0.43
CA PHE A 219 -17.42 1.80 -0.14
C PHE A 219 -17.69 1.06 1.17
N TYR A 220 -17.08 -0.13 1.36
CA TYR A 220 -17.32 -0.94 2.56
C TYR A 220 -16.75 -0.31 3.85
N HIS A 221 -15.75 0.54 3.73
CA HIS A 221 -15.29 1.35 4.86
C HIS A 221 -16.08 2.65 5.07
N GLY A 222 -17.12 2.90 4.28
CA GLY A 222 -18.02 4.06 4.41
C GLY A 222 -17.54 5.32 3.71
N GLY A 223 -16.49 5.21 2.86
CA GLY A 223 -15.96 6.33 2.09
C GLY A 223 -16.62 6.51 0.71
N GLY A 224 -16.44 7.69 0.11
CA GLY A 224 -16.87 7.98 -1.26
C GLY A 224 -15.96 7.30 -2.30
N MET A 225 -16.56 6.86 -3.39
CA MET A 225 -15.86 6.16 -4.49
C MET A 225 -15.48 7.07 -5.66
N GLU A 226 -16.07 8.24 -5.74
CA GLU A 226 -16.02 9.17 -6.89
C GLU A 226 -14.61 9.72 -7.09
N GLY A 227 -13.85 9.84 -6.01
CA GLY A 227 -12.45 10.29 -6.04
C GLY A 227 -11.46 9.31 -6.66
N ILE A 228 -11.85 8.03 -6.86
CA ILE A 228 -10.96 7.00 -7.40
C ILE A 228 -11.21 6.82 -8.90
N ARG A 229 -10.33 7.41 -9.72
CA ARG A 229 -10.42 7.36 -11.18
C ARG A 229 -9.69 6.14 -11.74
N ARG A 230 -10.24 5.59 -12.85
CA ARG A 230 -9.52 4.59 -13.64
C ARG A 230 -8.72 5.30 -14.71
N ASP A 231 -7.45 5.56 -14.41
CA ASP A 231 -6.60 6.40 -15.22
C ASP A 231 -5.11 6.10 -14.98
N ASP A 232 -4.25 6.39 -15.97
CA ASP A 232 -2.81 6.51 -15.75
C ASP A 232 -2.50 7.97 -15.35
N PRO A 233 -2.11 8.22 -14.10
CA PRO A 233 -1.84 9.59 -13.66
C PRO A 233 -0.68 10.25 -14.40
N LEU A 234 0.27 9.47 -14.94
CA LEU A 234 1.36 10.02 -15.74
C LEU A 234 0.90 10.48 -17.13
N GLU A 235 -0.16 9.89 -17.69
CA GLU A 235 -0.71 10.33 -18.97
C GLU A 235 -1.54 11.59 -18.85
N THR A 236 -2.30 11.71 -17.76
CA THR A 236 -3.13 12.87 -17.49
C THR A 236 -2.33 14.09 -17.02
N ASP A 237 -1.14 13.87 -16.45
CA ASP A 237 -0.22 14.91 -15.96
C ASP A 237 0.84 15.31 -17.02
N ARG A 238 0.52 15.24 -18.30
CA ARG A 238 1.46 15.67 -19.35
C ARG A 238 1.79 17.14 -19.22
N ILE A 239 3.02 17.41 -18.77
CA ILE A 239 3.60 18.75 -18.86
C ILE A 239 3.94 18.99 -20.34
N ASP A 240 3.47 20.12 -20.89
CA ASP A 240 4.04 20.62 -22.14
C ASP A 240 5.55 20.78 -21.95
N LYS A 241 6.33 20.06 -22.78
CA LYS A 241 7.79 19.92 -22.68
C LYS A 241 8.57 21.22 -22.66
N THR A 242 7.94 22.31 -23.02
CA THR A 242 8.57 23.61 -23.15
C THR A 242 8.68 24.36 -21.85
N GLY A 243 7.97 23.96 -20.78
CA GLY A 243 7.77 24.82 -19.61
C GLY A 243 7.10 26.15 -20.00
N GLU A 244 6.76 26.27 -21.26
CA GLU A 244 6.06 27.41 -21.82
C GLU A 244 4.57 27.24 -21.56
N ARG A 245 3.96 28.34 -21.26
CA ARG A 245 2.52 28.47 -21.08
C ARG A 245 1.78 27.87 -22.28
N THR A 246 0.65 27.23 -22.02
CA THR A 246 -0.30 26.88 -23.09
C THR A 246 -0.43 28.04 -24.07
N PRO A 247 -0.79 27.82 -25.35
CA PRO A 247 -0.94 28.88 -26.35
C PRO A 247 -1.79 30.06 -25.87
N GLU A 248 -2.57 29.86 -24.82
CA GLU A 248 -3.43 30.85 -24.17
C GLU A 248 -2.77 31.61 -23.00
N GLY A 249 -1.51 31.29 -22.67
CA GLY A 249 -0.73 32.01 -21.65
C GLY A 249 -1.03 31.63 -20.21
N GLU A 250 -1.81 30.58 -19.96
CA GLU A 250 -2.11 30.08 -18.64
C GLU A 250 -1.05 29.06 -18.20
N VAL A 251 -0.57 29.21 -16.96
CA VAL A 251 0.24 28.19 -16.30
C VAL A 251 -0.68 27.00 -16.05
N PRO A 252 -0.29 25.75 -16.40
CA PRO A 252 -1.08 24.57 -16.08
C PRO A 252 -1.42 24.58 -14.58
N THR A 253 -2.70 24.67 -14.25
CA THR A 253 -3.15 24.55 -12.85
C THR A 253 -3.29 23.08 -12.54
N TYR A 254 -2.29 22.54 -11.85
CA TYR A 254 -2.39 21.19 -11.29
C TYR A 254 -3.40 21.17 -10.15
N GLU A 255 -4.14 20.07 -10.05
CA GLU A 255 -4.89 19.81 -8.82
C GLU A 255 -3.87 19.58 -7.71
N GLU A 256 -3.96 20.37 -6.63
CA GLU A 256 -3.02 20.32 -5.51
C GLU A 256 -3.65 19.64 -4.30
N TYR A 257 -2.84 18.84 -3.60
CA TYR A 257 -3.25 18.03 -2.46
C TYR A 257 -2.48 18.39 -1.20
N ASP A 258 -3.17 18.36 -0.04
CA ASP A 258 -2.56 18.64 1.25
C ASP A 258 -1.66 17.47 1.70
N LEU A 259 -2.04 16.23 1.36
CA LEU A 259 -1.26 15.03 1.59
C LEU A 259 -1.24 14.15 0.33
N ILE A 260 -0.05 13.72 -0.06
CA ILE A 260 0.12 12.67 -1.06
C ILE A 260 0.80 11.50 -0.38
N VAL A 261 0.15 10.34 -0.41
CA VAL A 261 0.71 9.10 0.14
C VAL A 261 0.67 8.01 -0.93
N THR A 262 1.83 7.43 -1.27
CA THR A 262 1.89 6.52 -2.41
C THR A 262 3.06 5.55 -2.35
N ASN A 263 2.90 4.44 -3.04
CA ASN A 263 3.98 3.54 -3.41
C ASN A 263 4.05 3.44 -4.94
N PRO A 264 4.83 4.34 -5.57
CA PRO A 264 4.93 4.40 -7.02
C PRO A 264 5.39 3.07 -7.64
N PRO A 265 4.93 2.75 -8.85
CA PRO A 265 5.40 1.57 -9.55
C PRO A 265 6.90 1.66 -9.84
N VAL A 266 7.56 0.50 -9.82
CA VAL A 266 8.95 0.34 -10.23
C VAL A 266 9.00 -0.28 -11.63
N GLY A 267 10.10 -0.04 -12.34
CA GLY A 267 10.31 -0.54 -13.69
C GLY A 267 10.57 0.58 -14.69
N GLU A 268 10.62 0.21 -15.95
CA GLU A 268 10.86 1.13 -17.04
C GLU A 268 9.59 1.34 -17.87
N LEU A 269 9.32 2.58 -18.20
CA LEU A 269 8.27 2.99 -19.12
C LEU A 269 8.74 2.85 -20.59
N PRO A 270 7.81 2.86 -21.56
CA PRO A 270 8.14 2.94 -23.00
C PRO A 270 9.10 4.09 -23.31
N ILE A 271 9.87 3.96 -24.40
CA ILE A 271 10.88 4.98 -24.79
C ILE A 271 10.24 6.32 -25.12
N GLU A 272 9.06 6.32 -25.72
CA GLU A 272 8.28 7.50 -26.07
C GLU A 272 7.90 8.36 -24.86
N ASP A 273 7.89 7.76 -23.67
CA ASP A 273 7.47 8.41 -22.43
C ASP A 273 8.62 8.96 -21.60
N GLN A 274 9.88 8.76 -22.04
CA GLN A 274 11.06 9.15 -21.25
C GLN A 274 11.18 10.64 -20.98
N GLU A 275 10.56 11.49 -21.79
CA GLU A 275 10.67 12.96 -21.72
C GLU A 275 9.39 13.62 -21.20
N ARG A 276 8.56 12.91 -20.42
CA ARG A 276 7.30 13.47 -19.87
C ARG A 276 7.55 14.63 -18.90
N TYR A 277 8.67 14.60 -18.18
CA TYR A 277 9.03 15.58 -17.16
C TYR A 277 10.39 16.24 -17.47
N TRP A 278 10.76 17.24 -16.67
CA TRP A 278 11.99 18.01 -16.85
C TRP A 278 13.30 17.20 -16.74
N ILE A 279 13.28 16.11 -15.98
CA ILE A 279 14.38 15.14 -15.99
C ILE A 279 13.95 13.94 -16.82
N SER A 280 14.56 13.83 -18.01
CA SER A 280 14.30 12.73 -18.95
C SER A 280 14.73 11.39 -18.32
N THR A 281 13.80 10.46 -18.23
CA THR A 281 14.05 9.12 -17.69
C THR A 281 12.93 8.16 -18.06
N ARG A 282 13.27 6.89 -18.25
CA ARG A 282 12.31 5.80 -18.41
C ARG A 282 11.89 5.16 -17.09
N LYS A 283 12.57 5.48 -15.99
CA LYS A 283 12.26 4.91 -14.67
C LYS A 283 10.94 5.47 -14.16
N ALA A 284 9.92 4.62 -14.10
CA ALA A 284 8.57 5.00 -13.69
C ALA A 284 8.58 5.74 -12.33
N GLN A 285 9.28 5.20 -11.34
CA GLN A 285 9.35 5.80 -10.02
C GLN A 285 9.90 7.24 -10.04
N LEU A 286 10.88 7.55 -10.89
CA LEU A 286 11.42 8.92 -11.01
C LEU A 286 10.45 9.87 -11.71
N GLN A 287 9.65 9.39 -12.65
CA GLN A 287 8.59 10.20 -13.25
C GLN A 287 7.49 10.47 -12.22
N TYR A 288 7.08 9.47 -11.45
CA TYR A 288 6.16 9.68 -10.33
C TYR A 288 6.70 10.71 -9.34
N MET A 289 7.97 10.63 -8.94
CA MET A 289 8.54 11.60 -8.02
C MET A 289 8.43 13.05 -8.54
N GLN A 290 8.65 13.27 -9.84
CA GLN A 290 8.49 14.58 -10.46
C GLN A 290 7.02 15.02 -10.48
N MET A 291 6.09 14.10 -10.77
CA MET A 291 4.65 14.35 -10.69
C MET A 291 4.22 14.75 -9.27
N LEU A 292 4.67 14.00 -8.23
CA LEU A 292 4.32 14.30 -6.84
C LEU A 292 4.74 15.72 -6.44
N MET A 293 5.92 16.17 -6.91
CA MET A 293 6.42 17.52 -6.67
C MET A 293 5.49 18.60 -7.26
N ASN A 294 4.85 18.34 -8.40
CA ASN A 294 3.90 19.27 -9.02
C ASN A 294 2.58 19.38 -8.25
N HIS A 295 2.11 18.25 -7.72
CA HIS A 295 0.77 18.13 -7.14
C HIS A 295 0.71 18.37 -5.63
N VAL A 296 1.85 18.47 -4.95
CA VAL A 296 1.84 18.80 -3.53
C VAL A 296 1.59 20.30 -3.34
N LYS A 297 0.55 20.62 -2.58
CA LYS A 297 0.16 21.98 -2.21
C LYS A 297 1.24 22.66 -1.38
N LYS A 298 1.30 24.00 -1.39
CA LYS A 298 2.10 24.74 -0.41
C LYS A 298 1.71 24.33 1.01
N GLN A 299 2.72 24.04 1.84
CA GLN A 299 2.60 23.43 3.18
C GLN A 299 2.04 22.01 3.16
N GLY A 300 1.80 21.43 1.98
CA GLY A 300 1.42 20.03 1.83
C GLY A 300 2.61 19.08 2.06
N MET A 301 2.29 17.81 2.23
CA MET A 301 3.23 16.74 2.56
C MET A 301 3.15 15.59 1.56
N VAL A 302 4.30 15.06 1.22
CA VAL A 302 4.42 13.81 0.43
C VAL A 302 5.07 12.74 1.28
N ILE A 303 4.48 11.55 1.28
CA ILE A 303 4.99 10.32 1.88
C ILE A 303 5.06 9.28 0.77
N ALA A 304 6.24 9.03 0.26
CA ALA A 304 6.45 8.13 -0.89
C ALA A 304 7.35 6.96 -0.53
N VAL A 305 6.89 5.74 -0.81
CA VAL A 305 7.74 4.55 -0.75
C VAL A 305 8.60 4.52 -1.99
N VAL A 306 9.92 4.46 -1.81
CA VAL A 306 10.88 4.47 -2.90
C VAL A 306 11.88 3.32 -2.78
N ASN A 307 12.38 2.83 -3.90
CA ASN A 307 13.50 1.91 -3.90
C ASN A 307 14.74 2.58 -3.31
N GLU A 308 15.54 1.84 -2.58
CA GLU A 308 16.79 2.34 -2.00
C GLU A 308 17.67 3.01 -3.06
N GLY A 309 17.75 2.47 -4.28
CA GLY A 309 18.51 3.04 -5.40
C GLY A 309 18.12 4.48 -5.74
N THR A 310 16.86 4.85 -5.62
CA THR A 310 16.39 6.23 -5.84
C THR A 310 17.08 7.23 -4.91
N LEU A 311 17.49 6.78 -3.72
CA LEU A 311 18.10 7.63 -2.69
C LEU A 311 19.60 7.85 -2.88
N PHE A 312 20.32 6.99 -3.64
CA PHE A 312 21.79 7.10 -3.74
C PHE A 312 22.37 6.96 -5.14
N MET A 313 21.65 6.37 -6.11
CA MET A 313 22.20 6.20 -7.46
C MET A 313 22.48 7.55 -8.13
N TYR A 314 23.37 7.52 -9.12
CA TYR A 314 23.78 8.67 -9.92
C TYR A 314 22.80 8.89 -11.11
N ASP A 315 23.17 9.77 -12.04
CA ASP A 315 22.44 10.13 -13.24
C ASP A 315 21.06 10.76 -12.97
N ALA A 316 19.99 10.17 -13.44
CA ALA A 316 18.63 10.72 -13.31
C ALA A 316 18.18 10.80 -11.85
N GLU A 317 18.49 9.80 -11.03
CA GLU A 317 18.18 9.77 -9.60
C GLU A 317 18.83 10.96 -8.86
N GLN A 318 20.11 11.20 -9.14
CA GLN A 318 20.84 12.31 -8.50
C GLN A 318 20.23 13.67 -8.89
N LYS A 319 19.86 13.84 -10.17
CA LYS A 319 19.22 15.07 -10.64
C LYS A 319 17.86 15.30 -9.98
N VAL A 320 17.04 14.25 -9.86
CA VAL A 320 15.73 14.34 -9.16
C VAL A 320 15.94 14.69 -7.70
N ARG A 321 16.90 14.07 -6.99
CA ARG A 321 17.23 14.42 -5.59
C ARG A 321 17.74 15.84 -5.47
N GLN A 322 18.58 16.30 -6.40
CA GLN A 322 19.08 17.67 -6.40
C GLN A 322 17.94 18.69 -6.52
N TYR A 323 17.00 18.43 -7.44
CA TYR A 323 15.82 19.27 -7.58
C TYR A 323 14.97 19.26 -6.31
N LEU A 324 14.73 18.05 -5.76
CA LEU A 324 13.96 17.89 -4.53
C LEU A 324 14.59 18.65 -3.33
N LEU A 325 15.91 18.56 -3.15
CA LEU A 325 16.62 19.25 -2.07
C LEU A 325 16.71 20.78 -2.26
N ASN A 326 16.53 21.26 -3.48
CA ASN A 326 16.55 22.71 -3.77
C ASN A 326 15.20 23.36 -3.51
N ASP A 327 14.10 22.69 -3.84
CA ASP A 327 12.79 23.29 -3.91
C ASP A 327 11.80 22.76 -2.87
N TYR A 328 12.19 21.70 -2.12
CA TYR A 328 11.33 21.05 -1.11
C TYR A 328 12.11 20.82 0.20
N GLN A 329 11.39 20.86 1.31
CA GLN A 329 11.94 20.56 2.63
C GLN A 329 11.88 19.05 2.88
N ILE A 330 13.02 18.38 2.93
CA ILE A 330 13.07 16.97 3.34
C ILE A 330 12.83 16.90 4.84
N GLN A 331 11.76 16.21 5.24
CA GLN A 331 11.40 16.01 6.63
C GLN A 331 12.07 14.79 7.21
N GLY A 332 12.16 13.71 6.42
CA GLY A 332 12.80 12.48 6.89
C GLY A 332 12.86 11.35 5.88
N VAL A 333 13.59 10.31 6.26
CA VAL A 333 13.68 9.04 5.52
C VAL A 333 13.58 7.89 6.51
N ILE A 334 12.65 6.95 6.23
CA ILE A 334 12.50 5.72 7.00
C ILE A 334 13.09 4.58 6.17
N SER A 335 14.14 3.95 6.65
CA SER A 335 14.73 2.75 6.04
C SER A 335 13.93 1.53 6.46
N LEU A 336 13.42 0.76 5.51
CA LEU A 336 12.69 -0.48 5.74
C LEU A 336 13.65 -1.69 5.64
N PRO A 337 13.37 -2.80 6.33
CA PRO A 337 14.19 -3.99 6.21
C PRO A 337 14.08 -4.60 4.80
N ALA A 338 15.15 -5.24 4.33
CA ALA A 338 15.09 -6.03 3.10
C ALA A 338 14.04 -7.13 3.26
N GLY A 339 13.25 -7.37 2.21
CA GLY A 339 12.16 -8.34 2.27
C GLY A 339 10.85 -7.81 2.89
N ALA A 340 10.77 -6.53 3.25
CA ALA A 340 9.53 -5.91 3.76
C ALA A 340 8.31 -6.15 2.85
N PHE A 341 8.55 -6.34 1.57
CA PHE A 341 7.52 -6.51 0.53
C PHE A 341 7.54 -7.89 -0.14
N LEU A 342 8.06 -8.90 0.54
CA LEU A 342 7.90 -10.28 0.08
C LEU A 342 6.41 -10.68 0.14
N PRO A 343 5.92 -11.50 -0.81
CA PRO A 343 6.64 -12.20 -1.88
C PRO A 343 6.88 -11.37 -3.16
N TYR A 344 6.42 -10.11 -3.20
CA TYR A 344 6.50 -9.27 -4.41
C TYR A 344 7.94 -8.93 -4.77
N THR A 345 8.72 -8.41 -3.83
CA THR A 345 10.15 -8.10 -4.00
C THR A 345 10.92 -8.27 -2.69
N GLY A 346 12.15 -8.78 -2.81
CA GLY A 346 13.11 -8.81 -1.71
C GLY A 346 13.99 -7.54 -1.64
N SER A 347 13.83 -6.62 -2.59
CA SER A 347 14.63 -5.40 -2.67
C SER A 347 14.36 -4.49 -1.47
N LYS A 348 15.41 -3.84 -0.97
CA LYS A 348 15.30 -2.84 0.08
C LYS A 348 14.59 -1.60 -0.45
N ALA A 349 13.69 -1.06 0.36
CA ALA A 349 12.98 0.18 0.10
C ALA A 349 13.06 1.11 1.30
N SER A 350 12.74 2.37 1.08
CA SER A 350 12.67 3.41 2.10
C SER A 350 11.42 4.26 1.90
N VAL A 351 11.00 4.95 2.94
CA VAL A 351 9.93 5.96 2.85
C VAL A 351 10.58 7.33 2.86
N LEU A 352 10.36 8.10 1.80
CA LEU A 352 10.83 9.48 1.68
C LEU A 352 9.70 10.43 2.03
N ILE A 353 9.96 11.37 2.94
CA ILE A 353 9.00 12.33 3.46
C ILE A 353 9.50 13.74 3.18
N PHE A 354 8.72 14.51 2.45
CA PHE A 354 9.05 15.91 2.15
C PHE A 354 7.80 16.81 2.13
N THR A 355 8.02 18.10 2.26
CA THR A 355 6.98 19.12 2.24
C THR A 355 7.35 20.24 1.29
N ARG A 356 6.33 20.93 0.73
CA ARG A 356 6.51 22.12 -0.08
C ARG A 356 6.34 23.34 0.80
N GLU A 357 7.43 23.84 1.38
CA GLU A 357 7.42 25.04 2.21
C GLU A 357 7.54 26.30 1.36
N GLU A 358 7.25 27.48 1.94
CA GLU A 358 7.48 28.77 1.28
C GLU A 358 8.97 29.09 1.21
N GLU A 359 9.71 28.77 2.26
CA GLU A 359 11.15 28.89 2.35
C GLU A 359 11.72 27.60 2.94
N ILE A 360 12.82 27.13 2.36
CA ILE A 360 13.51 25.94 2.83
C ILE A 360 14.42 26.29 4.00
N ASP A 361 14.16 25.71 5.15
CA ASP A 361 15.05 25.81 6.31
C ASP A 361 16.23 24.82 6.14
N ARG A 362 17.37 25.38 5.72
CA ARG A 362 18.60 24.58 5.51
C ARG A 362 19.30 24.18 6.80
N GLU A 363 18.93 24.78 7.91
CA GLU A 363 19.44 24.44 9.25
C GLU A 363 18.64 23.33 9.91
N GLN A 364 17.44 23.06 9.44
CA GLN A 364 16.64 21.93 9.90
C GLN A 364 17.30 20.63 9.44
N PRO A 365 17.75 19.75 10.35
CA PRO A 365 18.32 18.48 9.95
C PRO A 365 17.25 17.50 9.49
N VAL A 366 17.60 16.68 8.53
CA VAL A 366 16.74 15.57 8.04
C VAL A 366 16.76 14.47 9.10
N TRP A 367 15.57 14.00 9.47
CA TRP A 367 15.37 12.86 10.37
C TRP A 367 15.53 11.55 9.60
N PHE A 368 16.33 10.63 10.11
CA PHE A 368 16.50 9.27 9.60
C PHE A 368 16.06 8.28 10.66
N TYR A 369 15.33 7.27 10.24
CA TYR A 369 14.88 6.18 11.09
C TYR A 369 15.08 4.83 10.40
N GLU A 370 15.51 3.82 11.14
CA GLU A 370 15.65 2.46 10.64
C GLU A 370 14.67 1.53 11.35
N ILE A 371 13.75 0.94 10.58
CA ILE A 371 12.89 -0.13 11.03
C ILE A 371 13.59 -1.47 10.75
N GLN A 372 13.74 -2.30 11.75
CA GLN A 372 14.24 -3.67 11.63
C GLN A 372 13.10 -4.69 11.66
N ASN A 373 12.05 -4.43 12.46
CA ASN A 373 10.94 -5.31 12.67
C ASN A 373 9.61 -4.63 12.33
N LEU A 374 8.89 -5.18 11.37
CA LEU A 374 7.58 -4.66 10.92
C LEU A 374 6.39 -5.30 11.65
N GLY A 375 6.63 -6.09 12.71
CA GLY A 375 5.56 -6.87 13.35
C GLY A 375 5.19 -8.15 12.59
N TYR A 376 5.81 -8.39 11.43
CA TYR A 376 5.60 -9.57 10.59
C TYR A 376 6.93 -10.19 10.19
N SER A 377 6.89 -11.52 9.92
CA SER A 377 8.04 -12.22 9.33
C SER A 377 8.34 -11.69 7.93
N LEU A 378 9.63 -11.53 7.63
CA LEU A 378 10.12 -11.06 6.31
C LEU A 378 10.19 -12.24 5.33
N ASP A 379 9.09 -12.98 5.20
CA ASP A 379 8.93 -14.10 4.28
C ASP A 379 7.54 -14.03 3.58
N ARG A 380 7.26 -15.00 2.72
CA ARG A 380 5.99 -15.05 1.97
C ARG A 380 4.74 -15.15 2.85
N ARG A 381 4.87 -15.66 4.09
CA ARG A 381 3.72 -15.90 4.97
C ARG A 381 3.28 -14.66 5.71
N GLN A 382 4.21 -13.71 5.95
CA GLN A 382 3.97 -12.49 6.71
C GLN A 382 3.23 -12.78 8.05
N GLU A 383 3.72 -13.76 8.78
CA GLU A 383 3.17 -14.13 10.09
C GLU A 383 3.53 -13.08 11.14
N ARG A 384 2.62 -12.78 12.06
CA ARG A 384 2.89 -11.84 13.15
C ARG A 384 4.00 -12.35 14.04
N THR A 385 5.04 -11.53 14.28
CA THR A 385 6.21 -11.89 15.08
C THR A 385 6.15 -11.41 16.53
N GLY A 386 5.25 -10.48 16.84
CA GLY A 386 5.16 -9.88 18.18
C GLY A 386 6.24 -8.83 18.47
N VAL A 387 7.22 -8.63 17.59
CA VAL A 387 8.22 -7.55 17.67
C VAL A 387 7.90 -6.55 16.56
N ASP A 388 7.61 -5.30 16.92
CA ASP A 388 7.18 -4.24 16.02
C ASP A 388 7.81 -2.91 16.40
N ASP A 389 8.63 -2.35 15.50
CA ASP A 389 9.33 -1.08 15.73
C ASP A 389 8.47 0.14 15.32
N ILE A 390 7.31 -0.08 14.69
CA ILE A 390 6.44 0.99 14.18
C ILE A 390 5.96 1.94 15.30
N PRO A 391 5.52 1.47 16.47
CA PRO A 391 5.13 2.37 17.57
C PRO A 391 6.28 3.28 18.02
N ALA A 392 7.48 2.75 18.12
CA ALA A 392 8.68 3.52 18.48
C ALA A 392 9.05 4.54 17.37
N MET A 393 8.92 4.14 16.11
CA MET A 393 9.11 5.03 14.96
C MET A 393 8.15 6.22 15.00
N LEU A 394 6.86 5.99 15.26
CA LEU A 394 5.85 7.05 15.37
C LEU A 394 6.16 7.99 16.54
N ALA A 395 6.52 7.46 17.71
CA ALA A 395 6.92 8.27 18.85
C ALA A 395 8.17 9.14 18.54
N SER A 396 9.16 8.56 17.85
CA SER A 396 10.33 9.31 17.40
C SER A 396 9.97 10.41 16.39
N TRP A 397 9.03 10.13 15.47
CA TRP A 397 8.54 11.13 14.52
C TRP A 397 7.81 12.29 15.19
N GLU A 398 6.95 12.01 16.16
CA GLU A 398 6.24 13.04 16.94
C GLU A 398 7.23 13.96 17.67
N ASN A 399 8.26 13.38 18.28
CA ASN A 399 9.27 14.10 19.06
C ASN A 399 10.49 14.56 18.24
N ARG A 400 10.47 14.43 16.89
CA ARG A 400 11.65 14.64 16.05
C ARG A 400 12.31 16.02 16.16
N LYS A 401 11.54 17.07 16.49
CA LYS A 401 12.08 18.41 16.67
C LYS A 401 12.95 18.48 17.90
N GLU A 402 12.45 17.98 19.03
CA GLU A 402 13.21 17.92 20.29
C GLU A 402 14.45 17.01 20.15
N LEU A 403 14.28 15.87 19.52
CA LEU A 403 15.41 14.96 19.22
C LEU A 403 16.46 15.62 18.31
N ALA A 404 16.04 16.44 17.34
CA ALA A 404 16.95 17.19 16.49
C ALA A 404 17.77 18.24 17.27
N ASP A 405 17.13 18.94 18.21
CA ASP A 405 17.81 19.93 19.07
C ASP A 405 18.82 19.24 20.00
N GLN A 406 18.46 18.13 20.61
CA GLN A 406 19.38 17.29 21.40
C GLN A 406 20.56 16.78 20.56
N TRP A 407 20.30 16.35 19.35
CA TRP A 407 21.33 15.91 18.40
C TRP A 407 22.31 17.05 18.07
N LYS A 408 21.81 18.24 17.73
CA LYS A 408 22.65 19.41 17.45
C LYS A 408 23.52 19.77 18.64
N HIS A 409 22.97 19.83 19.84
CA HIS A 409 23.70 20.14 21.06
C HIS A 409 24.84 19.13 21.32
N GLN A 410 24.58 17.84 21.20
CA GLN A 410 25.60 16.81 21.38
C GLN A 410 26.69 16.85 20.29
N LEU A 411 26.35 17.25 19.06
CA LEU A 411 27.36 17.47 18.00
C LEU A 411 28.27 18.67 18.31
N GLU A 412 27.70 19.76 18.83
CA GLU A 412 28.46 20.94 19.24
C GLU A 412 29.43 20.61 20.41
N GLU A 413 28.96 19.84 21.38
CA GLU A 413 29.83 19.36 22.48
C GLU A 413 30.96 18.46 21.98
N ALA A 414 30.68 17.53 21.07
CA ALA A 414 31.67 16.65 20.46
C ALA A 414 32.72 17.45 19.64
N ALA A 415 32.27 18.46 18.88
CA ALA A 415 33.12 19.35 18.11
C ALA A 415 34.03 20.18 19.03
N ALA A 416 33.50 20.67 20.15
CA ALA A 416 34.30 21.43 21.17
C ALA A 416 35.39 20.58 21.84
N GLN A 417 35.22 19.26 21.86
CA GLN A 417 36.19 18.30 22.41
C GLN A 417 37.24 17.83 21.38
N ASN A 418 37.44 18.54 20.26
CA ASN A 418 38.39 18.25 19.17
C ASN A 418 38.16 16.93 18.40
N GLN A 419 36.95 16.43 18.34
CA GLN A 419 36.62 15.31 17.45
C GLN A 419 36.19 15.83 16.05
N TRP A 420 37.21 16.32 15.29
CA TRP A 420 36.94 17.08 14.04
C TRP A 420 36.58 16.24 12.82
N GLU A 421 36.90 14.95 12.77
CA GLU A 421 36.76 14.19 11.53
C GLU A 421 35.38 13.55 11.30
N ASN A 422 34.57 13.35 12.28
CA ASN A 422 33.14 13.01 12.22
C ASN A 422 32.57 13.03 13.65
N PRO A 423 32.10 14.17 14.15
CA PRO A 423 31.53 14.23 15.49
C PRO A 423 30.31 13.32 15.57
N VAL A 424 30.39 12.32 16.41
CA VAL A 424 29.29 11.43 16.75
C VAL A 424 28.77 11.82 18.12
N PRO A 425 27.49 12.00 18.33
CA PRO A 425 26.93 12.27 19.65
C PRO A 425 27.31 11.15 20.62
N ALA A 426 28.15 11.44 21.58
CA ALA A 426 28.77 10.43 22.48
C ALA A 426 27.69 9.72 23.37
N HIS A 427 26.58 10.39 23.64
CA HIS A 427 25.55 9.94 24.55
C HIS A 427 24.19 9.75 23.87
N TRP A 428 24.17 9.58 22.54
CA TRP A 428 22.94 9.34 21.81
C TRP A 428 22.36 7.95 22.12
N GLU A 429 21.19 7.92 22.74
CA GLU A 429 20.57 6.67 23.21
C GLU A 429 19.69 6.01 22.13
N GLU A 430 19.09 6.84 21.25
CA GLU A 430 18.18 6.39 20.18
C GLU A 430 18.91 5.69 19.04
N LYS A 431 19.08 4.37 19.14
CA LYS A 431 19.87 3.61 18.13
C LYS A 431 19.17 3.46 16.76
N SER A 432 17.87 3.64 16.68
CA SER A 432 17.11 3.54 15.42
C SER A 432 16.89 4.89 14.73
N CYS A 433 17.25 6.02 15.38
CA CYS A 433 17.05 7.38 14.89
C CYS A 433 18.35 8.16 14.88
N TRP A 434 18.57 8.96 13.84
CA TRP A 434 19.71 9.91 13.72
C TRP A 434 19.34 11.05 12.77
N PHE A 435 20.22 12.04 12.70
CA PHE A 435 19.99 13.22 11.89
C PHE A 435 21.20 13.58 11.03
N ALA A 436 20.95 14.23 9.90
CA ALA A 436 22.00 14.84 9.09
C ALA A 436 21.54 16.21 8.55
N SER A 437 22.42 17.19 8.54
CA SER A 437 22.13 18.50 7.97
C SER A 437 22.05 18.42 6.45
N LEU A 438 21.27 19.32 5.82
CA LEU A 438 21.21 19.44 4.36
C LEU A 438 22.62 19.73 3.77
N ASN A 439 23.49 20.45 4.50
CA ASN A 439 24.86 20.68 4.07
C ASN A 439 25.68 19.37 4.04
N THR A 440 25.49 18.47 5.00
CA THR A 440 26.14 17.15 5.00
C THR A 440 25.64 16.30 3.85
N ILE A 441 24.33 16.32 3.58
CA ILE A 441 23.71 15.61 2.46
C ILE A 441 24.22 16.12 1.13
N ALA A 442 24.31 17.44 0.94
CA ALA A 442 24.84 18.05 -0.27
C ALA A 442 26.31 17.67 -0.54
N LYS A 443 27.15 17.63 0.50
CA LYS A 443 28.55 17.17 0.41
C LYS A 443 28.70 15.69 0.06
N ASN A 444 27.64 14.91 0.22
CA ASN A 444 27.58 13.48 -0.11
C ASN A 444 26.74 13.24 -1.36
N ASP A 445 26.88 14.06 -2.40
CA ASP A 445 26.22 13.91 -3.70
C ASP A 445 24.68 13.84 -3.61
N ASN A 446 24.10 14.57 -2.67
CA ASN A 446 22.66 14.54 -2.38
C ASN A 446 22.15 13.12 -2.07
N ASN A 447 22.98 12.27 -1.51
CA ASN A 447 22.61 10.93 -1.11
C ASN A 447 21.63 11.01 0.09
N LEU A 448 20.47 10.36 -0.02
CA LEU A 448 19.42 10.32 1.01
C LEU A 448 19.30 8.94 1.67
N SER A 449 20.19 7.99 1.36
CA SER A 449 20.17 6.67 1.99
C SER A 449 20.48 6.80 3.48
N ALA A 450 19.61 6.28 4.33
CA ALA A 450 19.68 6.41 5.78
C ALA A 450 20.99 5.86 6.35
N GLY A 451 21.44 4.70 5.86
CA GLY A 451 22.67 4.05 6.30
C GLY A 451 23.93 4.89 6.06
N ARG A 452 23.90 5.87 5.15
CA ARG A 452 25.04 6.76 4.87
C ARG A 452 25.40 7.67 6.05
N TYR A 453 24.40 8.04 6.85
CA TYR A 453 24.52 9.02 7.94
C TYR A 453 24.43 8.39 9.33
N LYS A 454 24.34 7.06 9.41
CA LYS A 454 24.32 6.33 10.67
C LYS A 454 25.67 6.55 11.39
N PRO A 455 25.66 7.16 12.58
CA PRO A 455 26.92 7.59 13.22
C PRO A 455 27.70 6.43 13.84
N TRP A 456 27.06 5.32 14.13
CA TRP A 456 27.68 4.10 14.61
C TRP A 456 27.83 3.08 13.49
N LYS A 457 28.95 2.45 13.40
CA LYS A 457 29.09 1.25 12.57
C LYS A 457 28.39 0.11 13.30
N GLU A 458 27.54 -0.62 12.60
CA GLU A 458 27.15 -1.94 13.08
C GLU A 458 28.42 -2.71 13.33
N GLN A 459 28.51 -3.40 14.49
CA GLN A 459 29.62 -4.34 14.69
C GLN A 459 29.51 -5.28 13.50
N GLU A 460 30.50 -5.22 12.61
CA GLU A 460 30.65 -6.23 11.59
C GLU A 460 30.51 -7.54 12.34
N THR A 461 29.46 -8.30 12.03
CA THR A 461 29.39 -9.69 12.45
C THR A 461 30.69 -10.28 11.97
N VAL A 462 31.62 -10.50 12.89
CA VAL A 462 32.88 -11.12 12.54
C VAL A 462 32.47 -12.45 11.97
N VAL A 463 32.53 -12.55 10.65
CA VAL A 463 32.28 -13.80 9.94
C VAL A 463 33.42 -14.69 10.42
N THR A 464 33.11 -15.52 11.42
CA THR A 464 34.09 -16.44 12.03
C THR A 464 34.43 -17.60 11.08
N GLU A 465 33.63 -17.73 10.03
CA GLU A 465 33.81 -18.74 9.00
C GLU A 465 34.85 -18.29 7.96
N SER A 466 35.76 -19.17 7.65
CA SER A 466 36.74 -18.89 6.62
C SER A 466 36.05 -18.80 5.24
N PRO A 467 36.54 -17.98 4.28
CA PRO A 467 36.02 -17.96 2.92
C PRO A 467 35.89 -19.34 2.29
N ALA A 468 36.78 -20.28 2.65
CA ALA A 468 36.74 -21.66 2.18
C ALA A 468 35.52 -22.44 2.77
N GLN A 469 35.11 -22.16 4.01
CA GLN A 469 33.92 -22.76 4.63
C GLN A 469 32.66 -22.23 3.98
N LEU A 470 32.57 -20.91 3.78
CA LEU A 470 31.42 -20.29 3.10
C LEU A 470 31.26 -20.78 1.65
N LEU A 471 32.36 -20.93 0.90
CA LEU A 471 32.35 -21.51 -0.44
C LEU A 471 31.90 -22.97 -0.45
N LYS A 472 32.27 -23.73 0.57
CA LYS A 472 31.84 -25.13 0.72
C LYS A 472 30.33 -25.20 1.00
N GLU A 473 29.82 -24.39 1.92
CA GLU A 473 28.38 -24.34 2.22
C GLU A 473 27.56 -23.91 1.01
N LEU A 474 28.08 -22.96 0.22
CA LEU A 474 27.45 -22.53 -1.03
C LEU A 474 27.40 -23.68 -2.05
N ALA A 475 28.46 -24.45 -2.21
CA ALA A 475 28.51 -25.60 -3.10
C ALA A 475 27.58 -26.74 -2.62
N ASP A 476 27.46 -26.94 -1.31
CA ASP A 476 26.55 -27.92 -0.72
C ASP A 476 25.07 -27.50 -0.95
N LEU A 477 24.73 -26.20 -0.80
CA LEU A 477 23.41 -25.62 -1.10
C LEU A 477 23.06 -25.72 -2.59
N GLU A 478 23.99 -25.44 -3.49
CA GLU A 478 23.80 -25.60 -4.94
C GLU A 478 23.50 -27.06 -5.30
N THR A 479 24.24 -28.00 -4.68
CA THR A 479 24.05 -29.44 -4.90
C THR A 479 22.65 -29.88 -4.44
N ASP A 480 22.20 -29.44 -3.26
CA ASP A 480 20.87 -29.75 -2.73
C ASP A 480 19.76 -29.13 -3.60
N THR A 481 19.97 -27.91 -4.09
CA THR A 481 19.06 -27.24 -5.01
C THR A 481 18.92 -28.01 -6.33
N MET A 482 20.05 -28.44 -6.92
CA MET A 482 20.06 -29.24 -8.13
C MET A 482 19.32 -30.58 -7.96
N LYS A 483 19.49 -31.21 -6.80
CA LYS A 483 18.79 -32.47 -6.48
C LYS A 483 17.27 -32.25 -6.41
N LYS A 484 16.81 -31.18 -5.74
CA LYS A 484 15.39 -30.83 -5.67
C LYS A 484 14.80 -30.49 -7.03
N VAL A 485 15.57 -29.81 -7.90
CA VAL A 485 15.14 -29.54 -9.28
C VAL A 485 15.00 -30.83 -10.07
N GLN A 486 15.92 -31.79 -9.92
CA GLN A 486 15.80 -33.10 -10.55
C GLN A 486 14.58 -33.88 -10.07
N GLU A 487 14.33 -33.92 -8.77
CA GLU A 487 13.12 -34.52 -8.17
C GLU A 487 11.84 -33.90 -8.75
N LEU A 488 11.78 -32.57 -8.87
CA LEU A 488 10.66 -31.86 -9.50
C LEU A 488 10.50 -32.19 -10.99
N MET A 489 11.62 -32.33 -11.74
CA MET A 489 11.58 -32.74 -13.14
C MET A 489 11.11 -34.19 -13.32
N GLU A 490 11.47 -35.10 -12.40
CA GLU A 490 10.94 -36.45 -12.38
C GLU A 490 9.44 -36.46 -12.10
N MET A 491 9.00 -35.72 -11.07
CA MET A 491 7.57 -35.58 -10.78
C MET A 491 6.78 -34.97 -11.94
N ALA A 492 7.34 -34.03 -12.68
CA ALA A 492 6.69 -33.41 -13.84
C ALA A 492 6.52 -34.40 -14.99
N ARG A 493 7.46 -35.34 -15.18
CA ARG A 493 7.36 -36.40 -16.20
C ARG A 493 6.26 -37.41 -15.92
N ASP A 494 5.90 -37.61 -14.67
CA ASP A 494 4.81 -38.53 -14.27
C ASP A 494 3.41 -37.90 -14.52
N TYR A 495 3.36 -36.60 -14.91
CA TYR A 495 2.14 -35.88 -15.27
C TYR A 495 1.98 -35.65 -16.79
N GLU A 496 2.97 -36.01 -17.61
CA GLU A 496 2.85 -36.06 -19.09
C GLU A 496 2.40 -37.47 -19.55
#